data_e2d35eb49bb9e61153563b249c032ee3
#
_entry.id   e2d35eb49bb9e61153563b249c032ee3
#
_cell.length_a   1.000
_cell.length_b   1.000
_cell.length_c   1.000
_cell.angle_alpha   90.00
_cell.angle_beta   90.00
_cell.angle_gamma   90.00
#
_symmetry.space_group_name_H-M   'P 1'
#
loop_
_entity.id
_entity.type
_entity.pdbx_description
1 polymer ?
#
loop_
_entity_poly.entity_id
_entity_poly.type
_entity_poly.pdbx_seq_one_letter_code
_entity_poly.pdbx_strand_id
1 'polypeptide(L)'
;MPQNNPTDTTSSRPETVRNSRYIFVTGGVSSSLGKGIVSASLAKLLQARGYTVTIQKLDPYINVDPGTLNPYEHGECYVTVDGAETDLDLGHYERFLNVQTTQANNITTGRIYQSVIDKERRGEYLGKTVQIIPHITDEIKRCVQILGAESNYDFVITEIGGTVGDIESLPYIEAVRQMKWECPEETLVVHLTLIPYLAAAGELKTKPTQHSVKQLLEFGVQPDILVCRTEHELTDAVRTKVARFCNVAPSAVIQSIDAETIYDVPLLLMDERLDQVVLEKLGMAIADQAPDLQTWKKFLTQYKHPKSSVKIGLVGKYVELKDSYKSIAEALIHAGAHQEVDVQVDWIHSESITSNSAAEKLAGLDGIIVAPGFGSRGIDGKIETIQYARTRGVPFFGICLGMQCAVIEFARNVIGLTDAHSTEIQEYTPDPVIDLMAEQKSIQNMGGTMRLGAYPCGLTPGSHAFNAYGTTSIEERHRHRYEFNNAYLERFESLGMVATGKNPDSGLVEIVEIPDLPYFVATQFHPEYASTVETPHPLFSAFVKAAKIGHSDAAAPTIGRTAANS
;
A
#
# COMPACT_ATOMS: atom_id res chain seq x y z
N MET A 1 34.12 -63.05 0.40
CA MET A 1 34.47 -61.78 1.04
C MET A 1 33.73 -60.68 0.30
N PRO A 2 32.69 -60.09 0.85
CA PRO A 2 32.10 -58.86 0.31
C PRO A 2 32.70 -57.65 1.01
N GLN A 3 33.01 -56.62 0.21
CA GLN A 3 33.55 -55.34 0.64
C GLN A 3 32.44 -54.48 1.30
N ASN A 4 32.72 -53.97 2.47
CA ASN A 4 31.91 -52.97 3.18
C ASN A 4 32.11 -51.58 2.54
N ASN A 5 31.01 -50.98 2.09
CA ASN A 5 30.94 -49.54 1.81
C ASN A 5 30.48 -48.80 3.09
N PRO A 6 31.09 -47.68 3.46
CA PRO A 6 30.64 -46.89 4.59
C PRO A 6 29.38 -46.11 4.22
N THR A 7 28.33 -46.29 4.99
CA THR A 7 27.10 -45.52 4.94
C THR A 7 27.34 -44.09 5.45
N ASP A 8 27.13 -43.16 4.54
CA ASP A 8 27.11 -41.73 4.80
C ASP A 8 25.85 -41.39 5.63
N THR A 9 26.01 -41.21 6.91
CA THR A 9 24.96 -40.73 7.82
C THR A 9 24.98 -39.21 7.83
N THR A 10 24.35 -38.58 6.84
CA THR A 10 23.93 -37.16 6.99
C THR A 10 22.86 -37.09 8.06
N SER A 11 23.26 -36.69 9.25
CA SER A 11 22.41 -36.32 10.35
C SER A 11 21.56 -35.09 9.93
N SER A 12 20.36 -35.34 9.44
CA SER A 12 19.32 -34.32 9.38
C SER A 12 18.96 -33.92 10.81
N ARG A 13 19.33 -32.71 11.22
CA ARG A 13 18.76 -32.08 12.40
C ARG A 13 17.23 -32.12 12.25
N PRO A 14 16.46 -32.49 13.29
CA PRO A 14 15.02 -32.34 13.24
C PRO A 14 14.72 -30.84 13.04
N GLU A 15 13.97 -30.49 12.00
CA GLU A 15 13.34 -29.18 11.87
C GLU A 15 12.48 -28.98 13.13
N THR A 16 12.96 -28.16 14.04
CA THR A 16 12.15 -27.69 15.15
C THR A 16 11.05 -26.86 14.52
N VAL A 17 9.81 -27.35 14.56
CA VAL A 17 8.63 -26.56 14.23
C VAL A 17 8.72 -25.30 15.09
N ARG A 18 9.03 -24.16 14.47
CA ARG A 18 9.04 -22.87 15.16
C ARG A 18 7.59 -22.49 15.39
N ASN A 19 7.19 -22.37 16.65
CA ASN A 19 5.88 -21.81 16.97
C ASN A 19 5.92 -20.30 16.74
N SER A 20 5.08 -19.81 15.83
CA SER A 20 4.91 -18.37 15.62
C SER A 20 4.36 -17.69 16.87
N ARG A 21 4.76 -16.44 17.09
CA ARG A 21 4.20 -15.56 18.12
C ARG A 21 3.15 -14.65 17.49
N TYR A 22 2.01 -14.50 18.16
CA TYR A 22 0.86 -13.72 17.72
C TYR A 22 0.74 -12.43 18.53
N ILE A 23 0.87 -11.29 17.86
CA ILE A 23 0.76 -9.97 18.49
C ILE A 23 -0.50 -9.30 17.97
N PHE A 24 -1.49 -9.11 18.84
CA PHE A 24 -2.72 -8.42 18.49
C PHE A 24 -2.62 -6.93 18.81
N VAL A 25 -2.85 -6.07 17.81
CA VAL A 25 -2.88 -4.62 17.97
C VAL A 25 -4.33 -4.17 17.94
N THR A 26 -4.83 -3.73 19.09
CA THR A 26 -6.18 -3.19 19.28
C THR A 26 -6.12 -1.68 19.48
N GLY A 27 -7.21 -0.97 19.26
CA GLY A 27 -7.30 0.47 19.50
C GLY A 27 -8.58 0.87 20.21
N GLY A 28 -8.50 1.93 21.00
CA GLY A 28 -9.65 2.49 21.69
C GLY A 28 -9.62 4.01 21.72
N VAL A 29 -10.64 4.63 22.27
CA VAL A 29 -10.91 6.08 22.35
C VAL A 29 -11.44 6.66 21.04
N SER A 30 -10.76 6.52 19.92
CA SER A 30 -11.22 6.99 18.61
C SER A 30 -10.60 6.20 17.46
N SER A 31 -11.17 6.33 16.27
CA SER A 31 -10.55 5.90 15.02
C SER A 31 -9.31 6.74 14.68
N SER A 32 -8.53 6.32 13.70
CA SER A 32 -7.37 7.05 13.15
C SER A 32 -6.26 7.38 14.17
N LEU A 33 -6.12 6.56 15.23
CA LEU A 33 -5.01 6.70 16.18
C LEU A 33 -3.65 6.23 15.61
N GLY A 34 -3.66 5.56 14.45
CA GLY A 34 -2.44 5.08 13.78
C GLY A 34 -2.06 3.65 14.13
N LYS A 35 -3.05 2.76 14.36
CA LYS A 35 -2.80 1.32 14.58
C LYS A 35 -1.92 0.70 13.49
N GLY A 36 -2.23 0.97 12.21
CA GLY A 36 -1.48 0.47 11.06
C GLY A 36 -0.01 0.88 11.10
N ILE A 37 0.26 2.14 11.39
CA ILE A 37 1.64 2.68 11.48
C ILE A 37 2.38 2.10 12.69
N VAL A 38 1.72 1.94 13.84
CA VAL A 38 2.32 1.30 15.02
C VAL A 38 2.61 -0.18 14.74
N SER A 39 1.68 -0.91 14.11
CA SER A 39 1.87 -2.31 13.70
C SER A 39 3.04 -2.46 12.72
N ALA A 40 3.08 -1.62 11.67
CA ALA A 40 4.15 -1.62 10.69
C ALA A 40 5.51 -1.25 11.32
N SER A 41 5.53 -0.27 12.25
CA SER A 41 6.74 0.14 12.96
C SER A 41 7.28 -0.94 13.87
N LEU A 42 6.41 -1.60 14.66
CA LEU A 42 6.79 -2.74 15.49
C LEU A 42 7.33 -3.89 14.64
N ALA A 43 6.64 -4.21 13.54
CA ALA A 43 7.09 -5.24 12.61
C ALA A 43 8.48 -4.91 12.03
N LYS A 44 8.71 -3.65 11.64
CA LYS A 44 10.01 -3.18 11.14
C LYS A 44 11.11 -3.32 12.20
N LEU A 45 10.83 -3.00 13.46
CA LEU A 45 11.79 -3.15 14.54
C LEU A 45 12.16 -4.61 14.79
N LEU A 46 11.16 -5.53 14.79
CA LEU A 46 11.40 -6.96 14.93
C LEU A 46 12.16 -7.52 13.72
N GLN A 47 11.80 -7.10 12.50
CA GLN A 47 12.52 -7.47 11.28
C GLN A 47 13.99 -6.99 11.34
N ALA A 48 14.24 -5.77 11.81
CA ALA A 48 15.57 -5.21 11.97
C ALA A 48 16.42 -5.91 13.05
N ARG A 49 15.79 -6.72 13.91
CA ARG A 49 16.46 -7.65 14.84
C ARG A 49 16.73 -9.03 14.22
N GLY A 50 16.34 -9.27 12.96
CA GLY A 50 16.57 -10.52 12.24
C GLY A 50 15.43 -11.54 12.36
N TYR A 51 14.25 -11.15 12.89
CA TYR A 51 13.08 -12.01 12.90
C TYR A 51 12.32 -11.95 11.57
N THR A 52 11.68 -13.04 11.21
CA THR A 52 10.73 -13.08 10.10
C THR A 52 9.36 -12.63 10.60
N VAL A 53 8.80 -11.59 9.98
CA VAL A 53 7.57 -10.93 10.46
C VAL A 53 6.58 -10.74 9.32
N THR A 54 5.31 -10.99 9.59
CA THR A 54 4.21 -10.58 8.71
C THR A 54 3.15 -9.82 9.50
N ILE A 55 2.35 -9.03 8.78
CA ILE A 55 1.24 -8.27 9.37
C ILE A 55 -0.07 -8.70 8.71
N GLN A 56 -1.12 -8.85 9.53
CA GLN A 56 -2.48 -9.14 9.08
C GLN A 56 -3.43 -8.03 9.54
N LYS A 57 -4.37 -7.67 8.69
CA LYS A 57 -5.49 -6.76 9.00
C LYS A 57 -6.78 -7.56 9.14
N LEU A 58 -7.51 -7.35 10.23
CA LEU A 58 -8.89 -7.83 10.39
C LEU A 58 -9.84 -6.65 10.35
N ASP A 59 -10.61 -6.56 9.26
CA ASP A 59 -11.55 -5.46 9.04
C ASP A 59 -12.97 -5.82 9.49
N PRO A 60 -13.60 -4.99 10.36
CA PRO A 60 -14.88 -5.33 10.97
C PRO A 60 -16.10 -5.10 10.06
N TYR A 61 -15.94 -4.53 8.87
CA TYR A 61 -17.07 -4.32 7.96
C TYR A 61 -17.53 -5.62 7.30
N ILE A 62 -18.81 -5.64 6.86
CA ILE A 62 -19.49 -6.83 6.29
C ILE A 62 -19.20 -7.01 4.79
N ASN A 63 -18.57 -6.06 4.13
CA ASN A 63 -18.14 -6.24 2.75
C ASN A 63 -17.18 -7.43 2.65
N VAL A 64 -17.32 -8.24 1.60
CA VAL A 64 -16.43 -9.38 1.36
C VAL A 64 -15.01 -8.90 1.05
N ASP A 65 -14.91 -7.82 0.29
CA ASP A 65 -13.69 -7.09 -0.02
C ASP A 65 -14.00 -5.59 -0.23
N PRO A 66 -13.00 -4.70 -0.27
CA PRO A 66 -13.19 -3.27 -0.49
C PRO A 66 -13.27 -2.87 -1.96
N GLY A 67 -13.25 -3.80 -2.91
CA GLY A 67 -13.18 -3.51 -4.35
C GLY A 67 -14.32 -2.66 -4.90
N THR A 68 -15.48 -2.70 -4.25
CA THR A 68 -16.66 -1.89 -4.62
C THR A 68 -16.87 -0.66 -3.74
N LEU A 69 -16.00 -0.44 -2.75
CA LEU A 69 -16.12 0.69 -1.83
C LEU A 69 -15.76 2.01 -2.52
N ASN A 70 -16.40 3.08 -2.07
CA ASN A 70 -16.13 4.42 -2.58
C ASN A 70 -14.79 4.93 -2.07
N PRO A 71 -13.82 5.31 -2.94
CA PRO A 71 -12.54 5.85 -2.51
C PRO A 71 -12.63 7.10 -1.62
N TYR A 72 -13.69 7.87 -1.71
CA TYR A 72 -13.93 9.02 -0.81
C TYR A 72 -14.26 8.63 0.64
N GLU A 73 -14.68 7.38 0.89
CA GLU A 73 -15.02 6.90 2.22
C GLU A 73 -13.90 6.05 2.84
N HIS A 74 -13.20 5.28 2.01
CA HIS A 74 -12.26 4.25 2.47
C HIS A 74 -10.80 4.45 1.99
N GLY A 75 -10.54 5.47 1.14
CA GLY A 75 -9.25 5.63 0.50
C GLY A 75 -9.06 4.69 -0.70
N GLU A 76 -7.82 4.45 -1.09
CA GLU A 76 -7.51 3.55 -2.21
C GLU A 76 -7.82 2.08 -1.86
N CYS A 77 -8.25 1.33 -2.86
CA CYS A 77 -8.28 -0.12 -2.78
C CYS A 77 -6.90 -0.65 -3.19
N TYR A 78 -6.20 -1.26 -2.23
CA TYR A 78 -4.88 -1.84 -2.45
C TYR A 78 -4.99 -3.26 -2.98
N VAL A 79 -4.11 -3.67 -3.91
CA VAL A 79 -4.14 -5.01 -4.50
C VAL A 79 -2.88 -5.78 -4.14
N THR A 80 -3.05 -6.99 -3.59
CA THR A 80 -1.97 -7.91 -3.25
C THR A 80 -1.42 -8.62 -4.49
N VAL A 81 -0.28 -9.30 -4.37
CA VAL A 81 0.34 -10.02 -5.50
C VAL A 81 -0.53 -11.16 -6.04
N ASP A 82 -1.31 -11.80 -5.19
CA ASP A 82 -2.25 -12.88 -5.54
C ASP A 82 -3.65 -12.39 -5.94
N GLY A 83 -3.82 -11.06 -6.10
CA GLY A 83 -5.02 -10.45 -6.67
C GLY A 83 -6.14 -10.18 -5.68
N ALA A 84 -5.90 -10.17 -4.38
CA ALA A 84 -6.90 -9.74 -3.42
C ALA A 84 -7.02 -8.21 -3.41
N GLU A 85 -8.25 -7.70 -3.49
CA GLU A 85 -8.58 -6.31 -3.20
C GLU A 85 -8.66 -6.14 -1.68
N THR A 86 -7.93 -5.16 -1.13
CA THR A 86 -7.69 -5.03 0.31
C THR A 86 -7.73 -3.58 0.77
N ASP A 87 -7.74 -3.38 2.09
CA ASP A 87 -7.63 -2.08 2.73
C ASP A 87 -6.26 -1.43 2.45
N LEU A 88 -6.22 -0.10 2.43
CA LEU A 88 -5.01 0.70 2.16
C LEU A 88 -3.87 0.49 3.18
N ASP A 89 -4.19 0.00 4.38
CA ASP A 89 -3.18 -0.28 5.42
C ASP A 89 -2.17 -1.35 4.99
N LEU A 90 -2.58 -2.30 4.12
CA LEU A 90 -1.64 -3.29 3.58
C LEU A 90 -0.50 -2.63 2.80
N GLY A 91 -0.77 -1.52 2.12
CA GLY A 91 0.26 -0.71 1.49
C GLY A 91 1.29 -0.18 2.51
N HIS A 92 0.85 0.27 3.69
CA HIS A 92 1.78 0.66 4.75
C HIS A 92 2.64 -0.51 5.23
N TYR A 93 2.05 -1.72 5.37
CA TYR A 93 2.80 -2.89 5.79
C TYR A 93 3.90 -3.26 4.79
N GLU A 94 3.56 -3.32 3.50
CA GLU A 94 4.55 -3.61 2.45
C GLU A 94 5.63 -2.54 2.36
N ARG A 95 5.26 -1.26 2.41
CA ARG A 95 6.20 -0.13 2.33
C ARG A 95 7.22 -0.12 3.48
N PHE A 96 6.80 -0.51 4.70
CA PHE A 96 7.67 -0.54 5.87
C PHE A 96 8.56 -1.78 5.90
N LEU A 97 8.03 -2.94 5.55
CA LEU A 97 8.73 -4.22 5.67
C LEU A 97 9.51 -4.61 4.42
N ASN A 98 9.25 -3.97 3.28
CA ASN A 98 9.78 -4.37 1.97
C ASN A 98 9.46 -5.85 1.66
N VAL A 99 8.22 -6.25 1.91
CA VAL A 99 7.69 -7.60 1.66
C VAL A 99 6.39 -7.51 0.88
N GLN A 100 6.02 -8.59 0.21
CA GLN A 100 4.73 -8.70 -0.48
C GLN A 100 3.70 -9.35 0.43
N THR A 101 2.47 -8.85 0.38
CA THR A 101 1.32 -9.43 1.07
C THR A 101 0.43 -10.23 0.12
N THR A 102 -0.37 -11.10 0.71
CA THR A 102 -1.32 -11.98 0.02
C THR A 102 -2.72 -11.80 0.60
N GLN A 103 -3.69 -12.48 0.01
CA GLN A 103 -5.07 -12.55 0.49
C GLN A 103 -5.18 -12.93 1.99
N ALA A 104 -4.24 -13.73 2.50
CA ALA A 104 -4.21 -14.14 3.90
C ALA A 104 -3.89 -12.98 4.86
N ASN A 105 -3.31 -11.88 4.35
CA ASN A 105 -2.95 -10.73 5.16
C ASN A 105 -4.11 -9.74 5.38
N ASN A 106 -5.25 -9.89 4.68
CA ASN A 106 -6.44 -9.06 4.91
C ASN A 106 -7.70 -9.93 4.97
N ILE A 107 -8.38 -9.89 6.10
CA ILE A 107 -9.59 -10.66 6.35
C ILE A 107 -10.70 -9.73 6.82
N THR A 108 -11.83 -9.74 6.11
CA THR A 108 -13.02 -8.97 6.48
C THR A 108 -14.03 -9.83 7.25
N THR A 109 -14.88 -9.19 8.03
CA THR A 109 -16.02 -9.86 8.68
C THR A 109 -16.89 -10.58 7.62
N GLY A 110 -17.12 -9.93 6.46
CA GLY A 110 -17.91 -10.54 5.37
C GLY A 110 -17.35 -11.88 4.90
N ARG A 111 -16.03 -11.96 4.71
CA ARG A 111 -15.36 -13.23 4.31
C ARG A 111 -15.44 -14.30 5.39
N ILE A 112 -15.28 -13.94 6.67
CA ILE A 112 -15.43 -14.89 7.78
C ILE A 112 -16.84 -15.46 7.82
N TYR A 113 -17.85 -14.61 7.80
CA TYR A 113 -19.26 -15.04 7.85
C TYR A 113 -19.64 -15.86 6.63
N GLN A 114 -19.23 -15.43 5.43
CA GLN A 114 -19.48 -16.18 4.20
C GLN A 114 -18.87 -17.59 4.27
N SER A 115 -17.61 -17.71 4.72
CA SER A 115 -16.93 -19.00 4.88
C SER A 115 -17.72 -19.93 5.81
N VAL A 116 -18.18 -19.43 6.95
CA VAL A 116 -18.97 -20.22 7.92
C VAL A 116 -20.34 -20.60 7.36
N ILE A 117 -21.03 -19.68 6.67
CA ILE A 117 -22.32 -19.93 6.03
C ILE A 117 -22.16 -20.99 4.92
N ASP A 118 -21.14 -20.88 4.10
CA ASP A 118 -20.87 -21.86 3.03
C ASP A 118 -20.58 -23.26 3.58
N LYS A 119 -19.83 -23.36 4.70
CA LYS A 119 -19.58 -24.61 5.43
C LYS A 119 -20.88 -25.20 5.98
N GLU A 120 -21.76 -24.36 6.55
CA GLU A 120 -23.09 -24.76 7.00
C GLU A 120 -23.92 -25.33 5.86
N ARG A 121 -23.99 -24.61 4.72
CA ARG A 121 -24.76 -25.03 3.54
C ARG A 121 -24.23 -26.34 2.93
N ARG A 122 -22.93 -26.61 3.03
CA ARG A 122 -22.34 -27.91 2.62
C ARG A 122 -22.53 -29.03 3.65
N GLY A 123 -23.11 -28.74 4.84
CA GLY A 123 -23.37 -29.73 5.89
C GLY A 123 -22.15 -30.10 6.75
N GLU A 124 -21.08 -29.31 6.71
CA GLU A 124 -19.84 -29.61 7.45
C GLU A 124 -20.02 -29.60 8.97
N TYR A 125 -21.05 -28.92 9.47
CA TYR A 125 -21.36 -28.87 10.90
C TYR A 125 -22.30 -30.00 11.37
N LEU A 126 -22.64 -30.97 10.50
CA LEU A 126 -23.38 -32.18 10.85
C LEU A 126 -24.71 -31.92 11.61
N GLY A 127 -25.44 -30.87 11.22
CA GLY A 127 -26.73 -30.49 11.82
C GLY A 127 -26.63 -29.76 13.17
N LYS A 128 -25.45 -29.37 13.62
CA LYS A 128 -25.28 -28.53 14.82
C LYS A 128 -25.80 -27.12 14.58
N THR A 129 -26.29 -26.48 15.64
CA THR A 129 -26.60 -25.05 15.61
C THR A 129 -25.30 -24.25 15.45
N VAL A 130 -25.19 -23.46 14.38
CA VAL A 130 -24.03 -22.61 14.11
C VAL A 130 -24.22 -21.28 14.84
N GLN A 131 -23.20 -20.86 15.61
CA GLN A 131 -23.23 -19.68 16.46
C GLN A 131 -21.93 -18.89 16.31
N ILE A 132 -21.90 -17.64 16.80
CA ILE A 132 -20.66 -16.83 16.81
C ILE A 132 -19.57 -17.56 17.56
N ILE A 133 -19.86 -18.03 18.77
CA ILE A 133 -18.98 -18.92 19.55
C ILE A 133 -19.54 -20.35 19.44
N PRO A 134 -18.76 -21.34 18.98
CA PRO A 134 -17.36 -21.24 18.57
C PRO A 134 -17.14 -20.97 17.08
N HIS A 135 -18.12 -21.06 16.18
CA HIS A 135 -17.90 -21.27 14.76
C HIS A 135 -17.26 -20.06 14.05
N ILE A 136 -17.72 -18.83 14.37
CA ILE A 136 -17.11 -17.60 13.82
C ILE A 136 -15.75 -17.36 14.47
N THR A 137 -15.65 -17.52 15.80
CA THR A 137 -14.37 -17.32 16.49
C THR A 137 -13.30 -18.34 16.10
N ASP A 138 -13.67 -19.59 15.85
CA ASP A 138 -12.75 -20.62 15.36
C ASP A 138 -12.27 -20.30 13.94
N GLU A 139 -13.14 -19.78 13.06
CA GLU A 139 -12.75 -19.35 11.72
C GLU A 139 -11.81 -18.14 11.76
N ILE A 140 -12.03 -17.16 12.67
CA ILE A 140 -11.11 -16.04 12.88
C ILE A 140 -9.75 -16.56 13.35
N LYS A 141 -9.71 -17.43 14.38
CA LYS A 141 -8.47 -18.03 14.89
C LYS A 141 -7.73 -18.78 13.78
N ARG A 142 -8.44 -19.58 13.00
CA ARG A 142 -7.86 -20.30 11.85
C ARG A 142 -7.20 -19.32 10.85
N CYS A 143 -7.86 -18.22 10.50
CA CYS A 143 -7.30 -17.22 9.59
C CYS A 143 -6.05 -16.53 10.16
N VAL A 144 -5.96 -16.32 11.47
CA VAL A 144 -4.77 -15.76 12.11
C VAL A 144 -3.63 -16.77 12.11
N GLN A 145 -3.92 -18.03 12.44
CA GLN A 145 -2.91 -19.08 12.60
C GLN A 145 -2.33 -19.57 11.26
N ILE A 146 -3.07 -19.47 10.16
CA ILE A 146 -2.64 -19.97 8.85
C ILE A 146 -1.35 -19.29 8.37
N LEU A 147 -1.20 -17.99 8.60
CA LEU A 147 0.02 -17.25 8.27
C LEU A 147 1.25 -17.76 9.03
N GLY A 148 1.08 -18.10 10.31
CA GLY A 148 2.16 -18.65 11.11
C GLY A 148 2.53 -20.08 10.69
N ALA A 149 1.53 -20.89 10.34
CA ALA A 149 1.71 -22.30 10.01
C ALA A 149 2.31 -22.53 8.60
N GLU A 150 1.90 -21.74 7.61
CA GLU A 150 2.26 -21.97 6.21
C GLU A 150 3.60 -21.34 5.81
N SER A 151 4.02 -20.25 6.47
CA SER A 151 5.15 -19.43 6.00
C SER A 151 6.32 -19.28 6.97
N ASN A 152 6.35 -20.05 8.08
CA ASN A 152 7.42 -20.04 9.08
C ASN A 152 7.82 -18.64 9.61
N TYR A 153 6.85 -17.73 9.78
CA TYR A 153 7.10 -16.45 10.42
C TYR A 153 7.37 -16.62 11.92
N ASP A 154 8.35 -15.90 12.45
CA ASP A 154 8.59 -15.82 13.90
C ASP A 154 7.46 -15.02 14.58
N PHE A 155 6.95 -13.98 13.89
CA PHE A 155 5.87 -13.13 14.40
C PHE A 155 4.77 -12.91 13.34
N VAL A 156 3.53 -13.05 13.79
CA VAL A 156 2.33 -12.61 13.08
C VAL A 156 1.72 -11.46 13.87
N ILE A 157 1.77 -10.25 13.35
CA ILE A 157 1.15 -9.07 13.96
C ILE A 157 -0.22 -8.89 13.34
N THR A 158 -1.28 -8.98 14.13
CA THR A 158 -2.66 -8.87 13.67
C THR A 158 -3.27 -7.56 14.17
N GLU A 159 -3.50 -6.63 13.26
CA GLU A 159 -4.23 -5.39 13.55
C GLU A 159 -5.74 -5.64 13.54
N ILE A 160 -6.40 -5.31 14.65
CA ILE A 160 -7.87 -5.35 14.75
C ILE A 160 -8.41 -4.00 14.31
N GLY A 161 -9.18 -3.99 13.21
CA GLY A 161 -9.88 -2.81 12.72
C GLY A 161 -10.97 -2.33 13.68
N GLY A 162 -11.41 -1.08 13.51
CA GLY A 162 -12.40 -0.45 14.38
C GLY A 162 -11.85 -0.03 15.73
N THR A 163 -12.76 0.28 16.65
CA THR A 163 -12.47 0.73 18.02
C THR A 163 -13.00 -0.30 19.01
N VAL A 164 -12.26 -0.58 20.09
CA VAL A 164 -12.71 -1.48 21.15
C VAL A 164 -14.00 -0.92 21.74
N GLY A 165 -15.07 -1.73 21.70
CA GLY A 165 -16.42 -1.36 22.11
C GLY A 165 -17.41 -1.23 20.95
N ASP A 166 -16.92 -1.13 19.71
CA ASP A 166 -17.77 -1.19 18.53
C ASP A 166 -18.34 -2.62 18.38
N ILE A 167 -19.61 -2.72 18.03
CA ILE A 167 -20.33 -4.02 17.92
C ILE A 167 -19.64 -4.93 16.89
N GLU A 168 -19.18 -4.33 15.80
CA GLU A 168 -18.57 -5.03 14.67
C GLU A 168 -17.25 -5.72 15.06
N SER A 169 -16.52 -5.19 16.04
CA SER A 169 -15.23 -5.72 16.48
C SER A 169 -15.33 -6.84 17.51
N LEU A 170 -16.52 -7.06 18.11
CA LEU A 170 -16.70 -8.00 19.21
C LEU A 170 -16.27 -9.44 18.89
N PRO A 171 -16.59 -10.05 17.74
CA PRO A 171 -16.14 -11.41 17.42
C PRO A 171 -14.60 -11.53 17.36
N TYR A 172 -13.92 -10.49 16.89
CA TYR A 172 -12.46 -10.44 16.84
C TYR A 172 -11.86 -10.36 18.25
N ILE A 173 -12.38 -9.48 19.11
CA ILE A 173 -11.93 -9.35 20.50
C ILE A 173 -12.16 -10.66 21.27
N GLU A 174 -13.29 -11.34 21.03
CA GLU A 174 -13.56 -12.64 21.60
C GLU A 174 -12.56 -13.72 21.12
N ALA A 175 -12.21 -13.73 19.82
CA ALA A 175 -11.19 -14.62 19.28
C ALA A 175 -9.80 -14.35 19.91
N VAL A 176 -9.43 -13.08 20.11
CA VAL A 176 -8.20 -12.69 20.81
C VAL A 176 -8.20 -13.20 22.26
N ARG A 177 -9.33 -13.04 22.97
CA ARG A 177 -9.49 -13.57 24.33
C ARG A 177 -9.27 -15.07 24.38
N GLN A 178 -9.85 -15.81 23.42
CA GLN A 178 -9.68 -17.27 23.35
C GLN A 178 -8.23 -17.64 23.05
N MET A 179 -7.57 -17.00 22.07
CA MET A 179 -6.17 -17.28 21.75
C MET A 179 -5.24 -16.98 22.92
N LYS A 180 -5.48 -15.89 23.67
CA LYS A 180 -4.70 -15.56 24.85
C LYS A 180 -4.86 -16.59 25.97
N TRP A 181 -6.01 -17.28 26.03
CA TRP A 181 -6.26 -18.38 26.95
C TRP A 181 -5.67 -19.71 26.47
N GLU A 182 -5.80 -20.01 25.17
CA GLU A 182 -5.36 -21.27 24.57
C GLU A 182 -3.84 -21.35 24.42
N CYS A 183 -3.18 -20.23 24.08
CA CYS A 183 -1.72 -20.14 23.89
C CYS A 183 -1.15 -18.84 24.52
N PRO A 184 -1.15 -18.76 25.87
CA PRO A 184 -0.78 -17.54 26.60
C PRO A 184 0.68 -17.11 26.41
N GLU A 185 1.60 -18.05 26.20
CA GLU A 185 3.02 -17.77 26.03
C GLU A 185 3.36 -17.31 24.58
N GLU A 186 2.45 -17.54 23.64
CA GLU A 186 2.62 -17.20 22.24
C GLU A 186 1.81 -15.96 21.83
N THR A 187 0.91 -15.48 22.72
CA THR A 187 -0.05 -14.42 22.41
C THR A 187 0.19 -13.18 23.26
N LEU A 188 0.35 -12.03 22.59
CA LEU A 188 0.56 -10.74 23.22
C LEU A 188 -0.47 -9.72 22.68
N VAL A 189 -0.97 -8.84 23.55
CA VAL A 189 -1.93 -7.78 23.19
C VAL A 189 -1.31 -6.40 23.43
N VAL A 190 -1.17 -5.65 22.35
CA VAL A 190 -0.80 -4.24 22.35
C VAL A 190 -2.08 -3.42 22.18
N HIS A 191 -2.35 -2.50 23.09
CA HIS A 191 -3.52 -1.64 23.01
C HIS A 191 -3.11 -0.19 22.78
N LEU A 192 -3.49 0.35 21.62
CA LEU A 192 -3.25 1.73 21.26
C LEU A 192 -4.36 2.62 21.80
N THR A 193 -3.99 3.71 22.48
CA THR A 193 -4.92 4.62 23.14
C THR A 193 -4.43 6.07 23.03
N LEU A 194 -5.25 7.02 23.49
CA LEU A 194 -4.99 8.46 23.42
C LEU A 194 -4.85 9.06 24.82
N ILE A 195 -3.80 9.85 25.03
CA ILE A 195 -3.63 10.75 26.19
C ILE A 195 -3.65 12.19 25.67
N PRO A 196 -4.84 12.81 25.59
CA PRO A 196 -4.96 14.16 25.04
C PRO A 196 -4.39 15.20 26.00
N TYR A 197 -3.82 16.26 25.43
CA TYR A 197 -3.46 17.48 26.15
C TYR A 197 -4.63 18.46 26.15
N LEU A 198 -5.06 18.90 27.32
CA LEU A 198 -6.07 19.93 27.45
C LEU A 198 -5.40 21.29 27.67
N ALA A 199 -5.27 22.07 26.60
CA ALA A 199 -4.61 23.38 26.61
C ALA A 199 -5.18 24.33 27.69
N ALA A 200 -6.50 24.34 27.89
CA ALA A 200 -7.14 25.15 28.92
C ALA A 200 -6.76 24.77 30.37
N ALA A 201 -6.37 23.51 30.60
CA ALA A 201 -5.97 23.01 31.91
C ALA A 201 -4.43 22.88 32.03
N GLY A 202 -3.71 23.00 30.93
CA GLY A 202 -2.25 22.85 30.88
C GLY A 202 -1.75 21.45 31.24
N GLU A 203 -2.55 20.41 31.02
CA GLU A 203 -2.20 19.06 31.48
C GLU A 203 -2.66 17.92 30.55
N LEU A 204 -1.93 16.81 30.60
CA LEU A 204 -2.29 15.55 29.96
C LEU A 204 -3.42 14.83 30.74
N LYS A 205 -4.43 14.33 30.04
CA LYS A 205 -5.58 13.65 30.61
C LYS A 205 -5.53 12.14 30.35
N THR A 206 -5.34 11.35 31.41
CA THR A 206 -5.24 9.87 31.36
C THR A 206 -6.60 9.15 31.40
N LYS A 207 -7.70 9.88 31.61
CA LYS A 207 -9.04 9.27 31.72
C LYS A 207 -9.48 8.53 30.46
N PRO A 208 -9.32 9.07 29.24
CA PRO A 208 -9.70 8.35 28.02
C PRO A 208 -8.99 6.98 27.91
N THR A 209 -7.68 6.93 28.17
CA THR A 209 -6.89 5.68 28.23
C THR A 209 -7.44 4.69 29.25
N GLN A 210 -7.73 5.16 30.49
CA GLN A 210 -8.28 4.29 31.53
C GLN A 210 -9.63 3.69 31.16
N HIS A 211 -10.51 4.46 30.52
CA HIS A 211 -11.82 4.00 30.05
C HIS A 211 -11.68 2.99 28.90
N SER A 212 -10.80 3.26 27.95
CA SER A 212 -10.54 2.36 26.83
C SER A 212 -10.02 0.99 27.30
N VAL A 213 -9.04 0.98 28.21
CA VAL A 213 -8.52 -0.28 28.78
C VAL A 213 -9.59 -0.98 29.61
N LYS A 214 -10.39 -0.23 30.39
CA LYS A 214 -11.50 -0.82 31.15
C LYS A 214 -12.50 -1.53 30.24
N GLN A 215 -12.83 -0.95 29.10
CA GLN A 215 -13.73 -1.55 28.11
C GLN A 215 -13.13 -2.83 27.51
N LEU A 216 -11.82 -2.87 27.21
CA LEU A 216 -11.15 -4.08 26.75
C LEU A 216 -11.18 -5.18 27.84
N LEU A 217 -10.98 -4.80 29.12
CA LEU A 217 -11.09 -5.71 30.26
C LEU A 217 -12.50 -6.26 30.46
N GLU A 218 -13.55 -5.49 30.17
CA GLU A 218 -14.94 -5.95 30.21
C GLU A 218 -15.19 -7.11 29.22
N PHE A 219 -14.45 -7.14 28.10
CA PHE A 219 -14.45 -8.26 27.15
C PHE A 219 -13.47 -9.40 27.54
N GLY A 220 -12.84 -9.32 28.70
CA GLY A 220 -11.94 -10.37 29.22
C GLY A 220 -10.53 -10.35 28.64
N VAL A 221 -10.11 -9.26 28.00
CA VAL A 221 -8.76 -9.11 27.43
C VAL A 221 -7.97 -8.10 28.26
N GLN A 222 -6.90 -8.57 28.93
CA GLN A 222 -5.91 -7.71 29.57
C GLN A 222 -4.83 -7.35 28.54
N PRO A 223 -4.59 -6.07 28.24
CA PRO A 223 -3.46 -5.67 27.40
C PRO A 223 -2.14 -5.93 28.15
N ASP A 224 -1.12 -6.32 27.40
CA ASP A 224 0.25 -6.53 27.92
C ASP A 224 1.08 -5.26 27.80
N ILE A 225 0.83 -4.47 26.75
CA ILE A 225 1.52 -3.23 26.41
C ILE A 225 0.47 -2.18 26.02
N LEU A 226 0.68 -0.95 26.50
CA LEU A 226 -0.08 0.22 26.07
C LEU A 226 0.80 1.11 25.22
N VAL A 227 0.34 1.43 24.00
CA VAL A 227 0.93 2.49 23.17
C VAL A 227 0.04 3.71 23.29
N CYS A 228 0.57 4.76 23.93
CA CYS A 228 -0.17 5.95 24.28
C CYS A 228 0.16 7.08 23.29
N ARG A 229 -0.73 7.33 22.31
CA ARG A 229 -0.59 8.50 21.44
C ARG A 229 -0.77 9.80 22.23
N THR A 230 0.10 10.76 22.01
CA THR A 230 0.13 12.03 22.74
C THR A 230 0.82 13.12 21.93
N GLU A 231 0.42 14.37 22.16
CA GLU A 231 1.08 15.57 21.58
C GLU A 231 2.32 15.99 22.40
N HIS A 232 2.40 15.61 23.68
CA HIS A 232 3.46 16.00 24.60
C HIS A 232 4.09 14.79 25.29
N GLU A 233 5.33 14.92 25.72
CA GLU A 233 6.04 13.87 26.45
C GLU A 233 5.32 13.42 27.72
N LEU A 234 5.30 12.11 27.93
CA LEU A 234 4.75 11.50 29.15
C LEU A 234 5.80 11.54 30.26
N THR A 235 5.47 12.26 31.33
CA THR A 235 6.31 12.23 32.55
C THR A 235 6.21 10.86 33.24
N ASP A 236 7.22 10.50 34.04
CA ASP A 236 7.22 9.25 34.84
C ASP A 236 5.99 9.16 35.77
N ALA A 237 5.51 10.28 36.29
CA ALA A 237 4.30 10.33 37.10
C ALA A 237 3.05 9.94 36.29
N VAL A 238 2.95 10.40 35.05
CA VAL A 238 1.83 10.05 34.14
C VAL A 238 1.94 8.58 33.75
N ARG A 239 3.12 8.09 33.37
CA ARG A 239 3.36 6.66 33.03
C ARG A 239 2.98 5.76 34.20
N THR A 240 3.46 6.07 35.41
CA THR A 240 3.15 5.30 36.64
C THR A 240 1.65 5.32 36.93
N LYS A 241 0.99 6.46 36.75
CA LYS A 241 -0.46 6.58 36.95
C LYS A 241 -1.23 5.69 35.95
N VAL A 242 -0.91 5.76 34.65
CA VAL A 242 -1.52 4.93 33.61
C VAL A 242 -1.30 3.46 33.91
N ALA A 243 -0.06 3.06 34.21
CA ALA A 243 0.32 1.70 34.52
C ALA A 243 -0.54 1.09 35.65
N ARG A 244 -0.71 1.83 36.75
CA ARG A 244 -1.52 1.38 37.91
C ARG A 244 -2.98 1.20 37.59
N PHE A 245 -3.58 2.13 36.80
CA PHE A 245 -5.00 2.06 36.45
C PHE A 245 -5.30 1.00 35.38
N CYS A 246 -4.31 0.63 34.58
CA CYS A 246 -4.48 -0.28 33.44
C CYS A 246 -3.87 -1.68 33.70
N ASN A 247 -3.34 -1.94 34.91
CA ASN A 247 -2.71 -3.21 35.32
C ASN A 247 -1.57 -3.65 34.40
N VAL A 248 -0.71 -2.70 33.98
CA VAL A 248 0.51 -2.97 33.22
C VAL A 248 1.74 -2.48 33.96
N ALA A 249 2.92 -2.99 33.60
CA ALA A 249 4.17 -2.46 34.14
C ALA A 249 4.41 -1.03 33.61
N PRO A 250 5.03 -0.13 34.38
CA PRO A 250 5.40 1.21 33.87
C PRO A 250 6.25 1.18 32.61
N SER A 251 7.13 0.19 32.46
CA SER A 251 7.94 -0.07 31.26
C SER A 251 7.12 -0.51 30.04
N ALA A 252 5.89 -0.97 30.24
CA ALA A 252 4.97 -1.35 29.18
C ALA A 252 3.98 -0.24 28.79
N VAL A 253 4.17 0.99 29.32
CA VAL A 253 3.47 2.20 28.89
C VAL A 253 4.40 2.94 27.93
N ILE A 254 4.21 2.69 26.63
CA ILE A 254 5.02 3.21 25.54
C ILE A 254 4.38 4.53 25.05
N GLN A 255 5.19 5.55 24.91
CA GLN A 255 4.79 6.82 24.31
C GLN A 255 4.84 6.71 22.79
N SER A 256 3.80 7.20 22.11
CA SER A 256 3.79 7.47 20.68
C SER A 256 3.48 8.95 20.47
N ILE A 257 4.52 9.77 20.49
CA ILE A 257 4.39 11.21 20.28
C ILE A 257 4.09 11.51 18.80
N ASP A 258 3.36 12.59 18.55
CA ASP A 258 3.09 13.03 17.19
C ASP A 258 4.40 13.32 16.44
N ALA A 259 4.58 12.68 15.30
CA ALA A 259 5.78 12.72 14.49
C ALA A 259 5.60 13.63 13.27
N GLU A 260 6.69 14.22 12.78
CA GLU A 260 6.71 15.02 11.57
C GLU A 260 6.33 14.21 10.33
N THR A 261 6.78 12.96 10.28
CA THR A 261 6.43 11.99 9.25
C THR A 261 6.17 10.61 9.84
N ILE A 262 5.34 9.79 9.18
CA ILE A 262 5.12 8.40 9.59
C ILE A 262 6.41 7.57 9.63
N TYR A 263 7.41 7.96 8.86
CA TYR A 263 8.70 7.29 8.79
C TYR A 263 9.62 7.54 10.00
N ASP A 264 9.32 8.54 10.85
CA ASP A 264 9.98 8.72 12.15
C ASP A 264 9.51 7.72 13.19
N VAL A 265 8.29 7.22 13.07
CA VAL A 265 7.62 6.42 14.10
C VAL A 265 8.41 5.16 14.51
N PRO A 266 9.04 4.39 13.59
CA PRO A 266 9.87 3.25 14.00
C PRO A 266 11.03 3.65 14.93
N LEU A 267 11.68 4.80 14.68
CA LEU A 267 12.78 5.28 15.51
C LEU A 267 12.30 5.77 16.88
N LEU A 268 11.19 6.49 16.92
CA LEU A 268 10.56 6.93 18.18
C LEU A 268 10.13 5.77 19.06
N LEU A 269 9.54 4.71 18.46
CA LEU A 269 9.15 3.51 19.20
C LEU A 269 10.35 2.63 19.60
N MET A 270 11.46 2.69 18.83
CA MET A 270 12.73 2.07 19.22
C MET A 270 13.32 2.75 20.46
N ASP A 271 13.31 4.08 20.50
CA ASP A 271 13.80 4.85 21.66
C ASP A 271 12.95 4.56 22.92
N GLU A 272 11.66 4.30 22.75
CA GLU A 272 10.74 3.81 23.80
C GLU A 272 10.91 2.32 24.10
N ARG A 273 11.80 1.60 23.41
CA ARG A 273 12.13 0.19 23.57
C ARG A 273 10.94 -0.77 23.34
N LEU A 274 9.97 -0.40 22.48
CA LEU A 274 8.77 -1.22 22.23
C LEU A 274 9.11 -2.65 21.82
N ASP A 275 10.07 -2.84 20.92
CA ASP A 275 10.55 -4.14 20.45
C ASP A 275 11.14 -4.99 21.60
N GLN A 276 11.90 -4.38 22.50
CA GLN A 276 12.46 -5.07 23.65
C GLN A 276 11.38 -5.48 24.65
N VAL A 277 10.44 -4.59 24.95
CA VAL A 277 9.30 -4.87 25.83
C VAL A 277 8.44 -6.02 25.28
N VAL A 278 8.23 -6.06 23.95
CA VAL A 278 7.54 -7.18 23.28
C VAL A 278 8.29 -8.49 23.49
N LEU A 279 9.59 -8.52 23.25
CA LEU A 279 10.41 -9.73 23.46
C LEU A 279 10.46 -10.17 24.92
N GLU A 280 10.60 -9.22 25.86
CA GLU A 280 10.55 -9.50 27.31
C GLU A 280 9.22 -10.14 27.71
N LYS A 281 8.09 -9.61 27.23
CA LYS A 281 6.75 -10.11 27.53
C LYS A 281 6.49 -11.52 26.96
N LEU A 282 7.12 -11.85 25.85
CA LEU A 282 7.04 -13.18 25.23
C LEU A 282 8.14 -14.15 25.76
N GLY A 283 8.90 -13.75 26.78
CA GLY A 283 9.96 -14.57 27.36
C GLY A 283 11.12 -14.87 26.39
N MET A 284 11.30 -14.04 25.37
CA MET A 284 12.35 -14.22 24.37
C MET A 284 13.63 -13.50 24.77
N ALA A 285 14.77 -14.07 24.38
CA ALA A 285 16.06 -13.45 24.64
C ALA A 285 16.22 -12.16 23.81
N ILE A 286 16.69 -11.09 24.45
CA ILE A 286 17.03 -9.85 23.78
C ILE A 286 18.51 -9.90 23.46
N ALA A 287 18.86 -9.82 22.16
CA ALA A 287 20.24 -9.68 21.76
C ALA A 287 20.78 -8.28 22.16
N ASP A 288 22.05 -8.21 22.58
CA ASP A 288 22.71 -6.93 22.92
C ASP A 288 22.79 -5.97 21.73
N GLN A 289 22.70 -6.49 20.50
CA GLN A 289 22.74 -5.71 19.28
C GLN A 289 21.41 -4.93 19.07
N ALA A 290 21.54 -3.64 18.81
CA ALA A 290 20.39 -2.81 18.42
C ALA A 290 19.81 -3.24 17.06
N PRO A 291 18.53 -2.95 16.78
CA PRO A 291 17.93 -3.18 15.46
C PRO A 291 18.71 -2.50 14.35
N ASP A 292 18.98 -3.20 13.24
CA ASP A 292 19.63 -2.60 12.08
C ASP A 292 18.64 -1.79 11.25
N LEU A 293 18.68 -0.49 11.42
CA LEU A 293 17.87 0.50 10.71
C LEU A 293 18.71 1.45 9.84
N GLN A 294 19.91 1.03 9.40
CA GLN A 294 20.80 1.94 8.66
C GLN A 294 20.18 2.42 7.35
N THR A 295 19.57 1.53 6.57
CA THR A 295 18.87 1.87 5.31
C THR A 295 17.71 2.83 5.57
N TRP A 296 16.92 2.56 6.61
CA TRP A 296 15.82 3.43 7.04
C TRP A 296 16.28 4.84 7.43
N LYS A 297 17.33 4.94 8.24
CA LYS A 297 17.93 6.22 8.66
C LYS A 297 18.50 6.98 7.47
N LYS A 298 19.09 6.29 6.51
CA LYS A 298 19.58 6.91 5.26
C LYS A 298 18.41 7.52 4.48
N PHE A 299 17.33 6.77 4.29
CA PHE A 299 16.11 7.27 3.64
C PHE A 299 15.58 8.52 4.35
N LEU A 300 15.42 8.49 5.68
CA LEU A 300 14.96 9.65 6.46
C LEU A 300 15.86 10.87 6.28
N THR A 301 17.17 10.67 6.27
CA THR A 301 18.13 11.76 6.07
C THR A 301 17.94 12.40 4.68
N GLN A 302 17.79 11.60 3.64
CA GLN A 302 17.58 12.08 2.28
C GLN A 302 16.21 12.76 2.12
N TYR A 303 15.17 12.21 2.74
CA TYR A 303 13.81 12.77 2.75
C TYR A 303 13.75 14.15 3.46
N LYS A 304 14.39 14.27 4.63
CA LYS A 304 14.37 15.51 5.43
C LYS A 304 15.34 16.60 4.93
N HIS A 305 16.34 16.21 4.14
CA HIS A 305 17.35 17.13 3.63
C HIS A 305 17.52 17.04 2.11
N PRO A 306 16.46 17.34 1.34
CA PRO A 306 16.52 17.32 -0.13
C PRO A 306 17.46 18.42 -0.64
N LYS A 307 18.09 18.19 -1.80
CA LYS A 307 19.02 19.15 -2.44
C LYS A 307 18.33 20.08 -3.45
N SER A 308 17.15 19.72 -3.89
CA SER A 308 16.34 20.46 -4.86
C SER A 308 14.87 20.13 -4.67
N SER A 309 13.97 20.82 -5.35
CA SER A 309 12.55 20.53 -5.37
C SER A 309 12.04 20.40 -6.80
N VAL A 310 10.98 19.63 -7.00
CA VAL A 310 10.22 19.54 -8.24
C VAL A 310 8.73 19.59 -7.95
N LYS A 311 7.97 20.14 -8.89
CA LYS A 311 6.53 20.30 -8.80
C LYS A 311 5.81 19.32 -9.72
N ILE A 312 5.12 18.33 -9.14
CA ILE A 312 4.42 17.29 -9.89
C ILE A 312 2.91 17.50 -9.83
N GLY A 313 2.26 17.61 -10.97
CA GLY A 313 0.81 17.62 -11.05
C GLY A 313 0.25 16.20 -10.99
N LEU A 314 -0.53 15.87 -9.96
CA LEU A 314 -1.32 14.63 -9.89
C LEU A 314 -2.74 14.91 -10.32
N VAL A 315 -3.08 14.52 -11.56
CA VAL A 315 -4.39 14.76 -12.17
C VAL A 315 -5.29 13.55 -11.97
N GLY A 316 -6.34 13.70 -11.18
CA GLY A 316 -7.23 12.61 -10.78
C GLY A 316 -8.68 13.01 -10.54
N LYS A 317 -9.53 12.03 -10.23
CA LYS A 317 -10.97 12.20 -9.93
C LYS A 317 -11.26 12.38 -8.43
N TYR A 318 -10.34 11.91 -7.56
CA TYR A 318 -10.56 11.75 -6.11
C TYR A 318 -9.53 12.55 -5.30
N VAL A 319 -9.11 13.70 -5.84
CA VAL A 319 -8.00 14.49 -5.30
C VAL A 319 -8.33 15.22 -3.98
N GLU A 320 -9.62 15.36 -3.65
CA GLU A 320 -10.07 15.95 -2.38
C GLU A 320 -9.74 15.06 -1.19
N LEU A 321 -9.72 13.74 -1.35
CA LEU A 321 -9.24 12.79 -0.36
C LEU A 321 -7.90 12.20 -0.82
N LYS A 322 -6.81 12.66 -0.22
CA LYS A 322 -5.45 12.25 -0.59
C LYS A 322 -5.21 10.75 -0.46
N ASP A 323 -5.89 10.10 0.49
CA ASP A 323 -5.79 8.65 0.69
C ASP A 323 -6.36 7.83 -0.48
N SER A 324 -7.13 8.44 -1.40
CA SER A 324 -7.56 7.80 -2.65
C SER A 324 -6.41 7.50 -3.62
N TYR A 325 -5.27 8.16 -3.46
CA TYR A 325 -4.04 7.98 -4.24
C TYR A 325 -2.82 7.83 -3.33
N LYS A 326 -3.01 7.17 -2.19
CA LYS A 326 -1.99 7.05 -1.14
C LYS A 326 -0.72 6.41 -1.66
N SER A 327 -0.81 5.30 -2.37
CA SER A 327 0.36 4.59 -2.89
C SER A 327 1.14 5.42 -3.93
N ILE A 328 0.48 6.22 -4.76
CA ILE A 328 1.14 7.13 -5.70
C ILE A 328 1.92 8.22 -4.93
N ALA A 329 1.29 8.82 -3.92
CA ALA A 329 1.93 9.84 -3.08
C ALA A 329 3.16 9.28 -2.36
N GLU A 330 3.05 8.08 -1.77
CA GLU A 330 4.17 7.42 -1.10
C GLU A 330 5.27 7.01 -2.10
N ALA A 331 4.93 6.51 -3.29
CA ALA A 331 5.91 6.19 -4.33
C ALA A 331 6.69 7.43 -4.78
N LEU A 332 6.04 8.60 -4.85
CA LEU A 332 6.72 9.88 -5.13
C LEU A 332 7.66 10.29 -3.99
N ILE A 333 7.26 10.08 -2.73
CA ILE A 333 8.13 10.34 -1.56
C ILE A 333 9.36 9.43 -1.61
N HIS A 334 9.19 8.13 -1.87
CA HIS A 334 10.29 7.19 -1.96
C HIS A 334 11.26 7.54 -3.09
N ALA A 335 10.73 7.83 -4.28
CA ALA A 335 11.52 8.24 -5.44
C ALA A 335 12.22 9.58 -5.20
N GLY A 336 11.53 10.56 -4.60
CA GLY A 336 12.07 11.86 -4.24
C GLY A 336 13.23 11.74 -3.26
N ALA A 337 13.07 11.01 -2.18
CA ALA A 337 14.13 10.77 -1.20
C ALA A 337 15.37 10.13 -1.85
N HIS A 338 15.17 9.09 -2.68
CA HIS A 338 16.25 8.42 -3.39
C HIS A 338 17.00 9.34 -4.36
N GLN A 339 16.30 10.30 -5.00
CA GLN A 339 16.89 11.33 -5.89
C GLN A 339 17.36 12.59 -5.13
N GLU A 340 17.22 12.62 -3.80
CA GLU A 340 17.47 13.78 -2.94
C GLU A 340 16.68 15.04 -3.40
N VAL A 341 15.41 14.84 -3.74
CA VAL A 341 14.48 15.84 -4.27
C VAL A 341 13.24 15.93 -3.39
N ASP A 342 12.85 17.14 -3.02
CA ASP A 342 11.52 17.40 -2.44
C ASP A 342 10.48 17.39 -3.57
N VAL A 343 9.57 16.41 -3.54
CA VAL A 343 8.49 16.29 -4.53
C VAL A 343 7.24 16.98 -4.01
N GLN A 344 6.97 18.16 -4.53
CA GLN A 344 5.77 18.93 -4.22
C GLN A 344 4.64 18.49 -5.15
N VAL A 345 3.58 17.90 -4.57
CA VAL A 345 2.44 17.37 -5.34
C VAL A 345 1.31 18.40 -5.39
N ASP A 346 1.00 18.88 -6.60
CA ASP A 346 -0.22 19.64 -6.88
C ASP A 346 -1.35 18.67 -7.23
N TRP A 347 -2.35 18.64 -6.38
CA TRP A 347 -3.54 17.79 -6.53
C TRP A 347 -4.56 18.49 -7.43
N ILE A 348 -4.74 18.02 -8.67
CA ILE A 348 -5.53 18.69 -9.70
C ILE A 348 -6.75 17.84 -10.04
N HIS A 349 -7.94 18.39 -9.85
CA HIS A 349 -9.18 17.72 -10.21
C HIS A 349 -9.35 17.68 -11.72
N SER A 350 -9.43 16.48 -12.31
CA SER A 350 -9.47 16.33 -13.77
C SER A 350 -10.67 17.02 -14.43
N GLU A 351 -11.85 17.07 -13.78
CA GLU A 351 -13.03 17.78 -14.32
C GLU A 351 -12.82 19.30 -14.42
N SER A 352 -11.86 19.85 -13.69
CA SER A 352 -11.56 21.28 -13.76
C SER A 352 -10.71 21.68 -14.99
N ILE A 353 -10.13 20.69 -15.70
CA ILE A 353 -9.27 20.93 -16.86
C ILE A 353 -10.10 20.87 -18.14
N THR A 354 -9.97 21.89 -18.95
CA THR A 354 -10.59 22.01 -20.28
C THR A 354 -9.52 22.47 -21.28
N SER A 355 -9.80 22.39 -22.59
CA SER A 355 -8.90 22.89 -23.63
C SER A 355 -8.49 24.35 -23.41
N ASN A 356 -9.37 25.19 -22.86
CA ASN A 356 -9.10 26.59 -22.57
C ASN A 356 -8.31 26.83 -21.28
N SER A 357 -8.39 25.95 -20.30
CA SER A 357 -7.76 26.13 -18.97
C SER A 357 -6.50 25.27 -18.76
N ALA A 358 -6.25 24.28 -19.61
CA ALA A 358 -5.12 23.35 -19.44
C ALA A 358 -3.77 24.08 -19.41
N ALA A 359 -3.54 25.03 -20.32
CA ALA A 359 -2.29 25.78 -20.39
C ALA A 359 -2.03 26.62 -19.12
N GLU A 360 -3.07 27.14 -18.47
CA GLU A 360 -2.95 27.92 -17.23
C GLU A 360 -2.75 27.01 -16.03
N LYS A 361 -3.57 25.95 -15.89
CA LYS A 361 -3.59 25.08 -14.71
C LYS A 361 -2.38 24.15 -14.61
N LEU A 362 -1.79 23.82 -15.75
CA LEU A 362 -0.63 22.90 -15.82
C LEU A 362 0.70 23.65 -16.01
N ALA A 363 0.66 24.99 -16.09
CA ALA A 363 1.87 25.79 -16.23
C ALA A 363 2.80 25.63 -15.01
N GLY A 364 4.11 25.53 -15.27
CA GLY A 364 5.13 25.48 -14.23
C GLY A 364 5.20 24.14 -13.48
N LEU A 365 4.55 23.10 -13.96
CA LEU A 365 4.76 21.73 -13.50
C LEU A 365 6.00 21.14 -14.17
N ASP A 366 6.85 20.49 -13.37
CA ASP A 366 8.06 19.81 -13.83
C ASP A 366 7.77 18.40 -14.33
N GLY A 367 6.62 17.82 -13.94
CA GLY A 367 6.12 16.54 -14.40
C GLY A 367 4.62 16.39 -14.10
N ILE A 368 3.96 15.50 -14.83
CA ILE A 368 2.53 15.26 -14.71
C ILE A 368 2.26 13.76 -14.59
N ILE A 369 1.50 13.38 -13.56
CA ILE A 369 0.93 12.03 -13.40
C ILE A 369 -0.57 12.11 -13.70
N VAL A 370 -1.06 11.22 -14.58
CA VAL A 370 -2.49 10.97 -14.73
C VAL A 370 -2.86 9.70 -14.01
N ALA A 371 -3.60 9.88 -12.90
CA ALA A 371 -3.93 8.85 -11.93
C ALA A 371 -4.95 7.82 -12.45
N PRO A 372 -4.97 6.59 -11.86
CA PRO A 372 -5.97 5.56 -12.15
C PRO A 372 -7.39 6.00 -11.76
N GLY A 373 -8.38 5.16 -12.06
CA GLY A 373 -9.80 5.33 -11.72
C GLY A 373 -10.70 4.55 -12.64
N PHE A 374 -12.02 4.60 -12.41
CA PHE A 374 -13.06 3.94 -13.19
C PHE A 374 -14.16 4.90 -13.64
N GLY A 375 -14.87 4.55 -14.72
CA GLY A 375 -16.03 5.29 -15.24
C GLY A 375 -15.71 6.62 -15.92
N SER A 376 -16.73 7.29 -16.45
CA SER A 376 -16.63 8.38 -17.42
C SER A 376 -16.24 9.75 -16.84
N ARG A 377 -16.38 9.97 -15.54
CA ARG A 377 -16.15 11.27 -14.91
C ARG A 377 -14.69 11.73 -15.07
N GLY A 378 -14.49 12.97 -15.56
CA GLY A 378 -13.18 13.62 -15.66
C GLY A 378 -12.24 13.08 -16.75
N ILE A 379 -12.72 12.27 -17.69
CA ILE A 379 -11.92 11.69 -18.78
C ILE A 379 -11.42 12.77 -19.74
N ASP A 380 -12.28 13.71 -20.16
CA ASP A 380 -11.89 14.77 -21.10
C ASP A 380 -10.75 15.62 -20.52
N GLY A 381 -10.81 15.98 -19.25
CA GLY A 381 -9.74 16.72 -18.59
C GLY A 381 -8.43 15.92 -18.48
N LYS A 382 -8.49 14.60 -18.34
CA LYS A 382 -7.30 13.75 -18.41
C LYS A 382 -6.69 13.76 -19.83
N ILE A 383 -7.53 13.67 -20.88
CA ILE A 383 -7.10 13.73 -22.27
C ILE A 383 -6.44 15.08 -22.58
N GLU A 384 -7.06 16.20 -22.18
CA GLU A 384 -6.50 17.55 -22.34
C GLU A 384 -5.16 17.71 -21.61
N THR A 385 -5.03 17.11 -20.41
CA THR A 385 -3.78 17.08 -19.64
C THR A 385 -2.67 16.35 -20.40
N ILE A 386 -2.99 15.21 -20.98
CA ILE A 386 -2.04 14.38 -21.73
C ILE A 386 -1.60 15.09 -23.00
N GLN A 387 -2.54 15.72 -23.72
CA GLN A 387 -2.23 16.54 -24.89
C GLN A 387 -1.27 17.69 -24.54
N TYR A 388 -1.50 18.36 -23.41
CA TYR A 388 -0.60 19.40 -22.90
C TYR A 388 0.80 18.84 -22.65
N ALA A 389 0.90 17.74 -21.90
CA ALA A 389 2.18 17.11 -21.57
C ALA A 389 2.95 16.69 -22.82
N ARG A 390 2.28 15.99 -23.76
CA ARG A 390 2.87 15.52 -25.00
C ARG A 390 3.36 16.65 -25.89
N THR A 391 2.53 17.67 -26.10
CA THR A 391 2.86 18.78 -27.02
C THR A 391 3.88 19.75 -26.45
N ARG A 392 4.03 19.84 -25.12
CA ARG A 392 4.99 20.69 -24.42
C ARG A 392 6.27 19.98 -24.02
N GLY A 393 6.34 18.66 -24.17
CA GLY A 393 7.47 17.85 -23.72
C GLY A 393 7.65 17.81 -22.20
N VAL A 394 6.55 18.00 -21.44
CA VAL A 394 6.56 17.84 -19.98
C VAL A 394 6.64 16.35 -19.65
N PRO A 395 7.55 15.91 -18.78
CA PRO A 395 7.60 14.52 -18.30
C PRO A 395 6.23 14.01 -17.86
N PHE A 396 5.81 12.89 -18.43
CA PHE A 396 4.47 12.35 -18.25
C PHE A 396 4.50 10.90 -17.76
N PHE A 397 3.66 10.59 -16.79
CA PHE A 397 3.44 9.22 -16.32
C PHE A 397 1.94 8.91 -16.21
N GLY A 398 1.47 7.96 -17.02
CA GLY A 398 0.06 7.51 -17.03
C GLY A 398 -0.08 6.17 -16.33
N ILE A 399 -1.00 6.06 -15.34
CA ILE A 399 -1.20 4.82 -14.58
C ILE A 399 -2.61 4.27 -14.84
N CYS A 400 -2.73 3.03 -15.32
CA CYS A 400 -3.96 2.29 -15.57
C CYS A 400 -4.91 3.09 -16.47
N LEU A 401 -5.96 3.72 -15.95
CA LEU A 401 -6.82 4.63 -16.72
C LEU A 401 -6.03 5.80 -17.33
N GLY A 402 -4.91 6.21 -16.72
CA GLY A 402 -4.01 7.20 -17.28
C GLY A 402 -3.36 6.74 -18.59
N MET A 403 -2.98 5.48 -18.70
CA MET A 403 -2.53 4.88 -19.95
C MET A 403 -3.66 4.82 -20.97
N GLN A 404 -4.84 4.38 -20.59
CA GLN A 404 -5.99 4.30 -21.50
C GLN A 404 -6.34 5.68 -22.07
N CYS A 405 -6.31 6.72 -21.23
CA CYS A 405 -6.50 8.10 -21.69
C CYS A 405 -5.37 8.56 -22.64
N ALA A 406 -4.11 8.13 -22.43
CA ALA A 406 -3.00 8.46 -23.32
C ALA A 406 -3.16 7.81 -24.70
N VAL A 407 -3.64 6.57 -24.73
CA VAL A 407 -4.00 5.88 -25.98
C VAL A 407 -5.13 6.61 -26.71
N ILE A 408 -6.19 7.01 -26.02
CA ILE A 408 -7.31 7.75 -26.61
C ILE A 408 -6.84 9.12 -27.14
N GLU A 409 -6.03 9.84 -26.37
CA GLU A 409 -5.48 11.14 -26.78
C GLU A 409 -4.68 11.01 -28.07
N PHE A 410 -3.77 10.06 -28.12
CA PHE A 410 -2.92 9.83 -29.29
C PHE A 410 -3.73 9.39 -30.53
N ALA A 411 -4.73 8.51 -30.31
CA ALA A 411 -5.64 8.11 -31.37
C ALA A 411 -6.38 9.30 -31.99
N ARG A 412 -6.90 10.20 -31.17
CA ARG A 412 -7.67 11.36 -31.63
C ARG A 412 -6.79 12.41 -32.28
N ASN A 413 -5.69 12.79 -31.64
CA ASN A 413 -4.93 13.99 -32.00
C ASN A 413 -3.70 13.72 -32.87
N VAL A 414 -3.22 12.49 -32.98
CA VAL A 414 -2.07 12.11 -33.82
C VAL A 414 -2.50 11.19 -34.95
N ILE A 415 -3.27 10.13 -34.65
CA ILE A 415 -3.73 9.19 -35.69
C ILE A 415 -4.90 9.75 -36.50
N GLY A 416 -5.69 10.69 -35.93
CA GLY A 416 -6.86 11.30 -36.58
C GLY A 416 -8.16 10.48 -36.47
N LEU A 417 -8.24 9.57 -35.51
CA LEU A 417 -9.46 8.82 -35.13
C LEU A 417 -10.29 9.67 -34.17
N THR A 418 -11.02 10.65 -34.65
CA THR A 418 -11.70 11.67 -33.80
C THR A 418 -12.67 11.11 -32.78
N ASP A 419 -13.28 9.96 -33.07
CA ASP A 419 -14.27 9.29 -32.24
C ASP A 419 -13.67 8.12 -31.42
N ALA A 420 -12.34 7.96 -31.44
CA ALA A 420 -11.68 6.90 -30.66
C ALA A 420 -11.97 7.01 -29.16
N HIS A 421 -12.33 5.89 -28.55
CA HIS A 421 -12.68 5.83 -27.12
C HIS A 421 -12.44 4.44 -26.52
N SER A 422 -12.69 4.35 -25.20
CA SER A 422 -12.86 3.09 -24.48
C SER A 422 -14.32 2.64 -24.54
N THR A 423 -14.57 1.35 -24.77
CA THR A 423 -15.92 0.76 -24.71
C THR A 423 -16.49 0.74 -23.27
N GLU A 424 -15.68 0.99 -22.23
CA GLU A 424 -16.17 1.25 -20.87
C GLU A 424 -17.01 2.54 -20.79
N ILE A 425 -16.61 3.55 -21.57
CA ILE A 425 -17.16 4.91 -21.46
C ILE A 425 -18.15 5.17 -22.58
N GLN A 426 -17.83 4.73 -23.79
CA GLN A 426 -18.67 4.84 -24.98
C GLN A 426 -18.82 3.45 -25.63
N GLU A 427 -19.85 2.72 -25.23
CA GLU A 427 -20.10 1.34 -25.63
C GLU A 427 -20.07 1.12 -27.16
N TYR A 428 -20.55 2.09 -27.93
CA TYR A 428 -20.67 2.02 -29.39
C TYR A 428 -19.72 2.97 -30.12
N THR A 429 -18.48 3.15 -29.60
CA THR A 429 -17.48 3.93 -30.34
C THR A 429 -17.09 3.22 -31.65
N PRO A 430 -16.96 3.95 -32.77
CA PRO A 430 -16.52 3.37 -34.06
C PRO A 430 -15.04 2.92 -34.01
N ASP A 431 -14.24 3.53 -33.13
CA ASP A 431 -12.82 3.23 -32.95
C ASP A 431 -12.54 2.83 -31.50
N PRO A 432 -12.82 1.58 -31.12
CA PRO A 432 -12.59 1.07 -29.76
C PRO A 432 -11.10 0.77 -29.52
N VAL A 433 -10.30 1.82 -29.33
CA VAL A 433 -8.85 1.68 -29.06
C VAL A 433 -8.53 1.09 -27.70
N ILE A 434 -9.50 1.17 -26.77
CA ILE A 434 -9.55 0.45 -25.49
C ILE A 434 -10.82 -0.38 -25.47
N ASP A 435 -10.71 -1.69 -25.25
CA ASP A 435 -11.85 -2.61 -25.29
C ASP A 435 -11.77 -3.68 -24.19
N LEU A 436 -12.86 -4.38 -23.96
CA LEU A 436 -12.91 -5.55 -23.08
C LEU A 436 -11.99 -6.65 -23.59
N MET A 437 -11.33 -7.34 -22.68
CA MET A 437 -10.63 -8.59 -22.97
C MET A 437 -11.60 -9.62 -23.57
N ALA A 438 -11.12 -10.41 -24.54
CA ALA A 438 -11.94 -11.42 -25.23
C ALA A 438 -12.59 -12.41 -24.24
N GLU A 439 -11.88 -12.77 -23.18
CA GLU A 439 -12.34 -13.69 -22.13
C GLU A 439 -13.46 -13.12 -21.26
N GLN A 440 -13.55 -11.80 -21.13
CA GLN A 440 -14.56 -11.12 -20.31
C GLN A 440 -15.87 -10.83 -21.05
N LYS A 441 -15.89 -10.94 -22.37
CA LYS A 441 -17.10 -10.71 -23.19
C LYS A 441 -18.23 -11.71 -22.91
N SER A 442 -17.95 -12.84 -22.22
CA SER A 442 -18.90 -13.90 -21.91
C SER A 442 -19.43 -13.91 -20.46
N ILE A 443 -19.01 -13.01 -19.59
CA ILE A 443 -19.28 -13.05 -18.14
C ILE A 443 -20.45 -12.13 -17.78
N GLN A 444 -21.47 -12.69 -17.07
CA GLN A 444 -22.67 -11.95 -16.65
C GLN A 444 -22.57 -11.23 -15.29
N ASN A 445 -21.59 -11.59 -14.44
CA ASN A 445 -21.42 -11.01 -13.11
C ASN A 445 -20.24 -10.05 -13.09
N MET A 446 -20.47 -8.79 -12.70
CA MET A 446 -19.42 -7.76 -12.67
C MET A 446 -18.39 -7.92 -11.53
N GLY A 447 -18.70 -8.64 -10.46
CA GLY A 447 -17.77 -8.95 -9.37
C GLY A 447 -16.81 -10.08 -9.76
N GLY A 448 -15.50 -9.91 -9.52
CA GLY A 448 -14.48 -10.94 -9.78
C GLY A 448 -14.06 -11.11 -11.25
N THR A 449 -14.35 -10.12 -12.12
CA THR A 449 -14.02 -10.19 -13.57
C THR A 449 -12.87 -9.29 -13.98
N MET A 450 -12.27 -8.57 -13.04
CA MET A 450 -11.07 -7.76 -13.30
C MET A 450 -9.82 -8.63 -13.38
N ARG A 451 -8.83 -8.17 -14.13
CA ARG A 451 -7.47 -8.67 -14.05
C ARG A 451 -6.85 -8.10 -12.79
N LEU A 452 -6.62 -8.98 -11.80
CA LEU A 452 -6.18 -8.64 -10.45
C LEU A 452 -4.89 -9.38 -10.11
N GLY A 453 -3.97 -8.71 -9.42
CA GLY A 453 -2.72 -9.30 -8.96
C GLY A 453 -1.56 -9.14 -9.93
N ALA A 454 -0.48 -9.85 -9.67
CA ALA A 454 0.77 -9.74 -10.41
C ALA A 454 0.74 -10.56 -11.70
N TYR A 455 1.22 -9.94 -12.80
CA TYR A 455 1.35 -10.58 -14.11
C TYR A 455 2.70 -10.24 -14.73
N PRO A 456 3.28 -11.17 -15.51
CA PRO A 456 4.54 -10.95 -16.18
C PRO A 456 4.41 -9.94 -17.33
N CYS A 457 5.46 -9.13 -17.51
CA CYS A 457 5.59 -8.19 -18.62
C CYS A 457 7.01 -8.26 -19.18
N GLY A 458 7.11 -8.51 -20.48
CA GLY A 458 8.36 -8.46 -21.22
C GLY A 458 8.65 -7.03 -21.71
N LEU A 459 9.86 -6.51 -21.45
CA LEU A 459 10.28 -5.16 -21.79
C LEU A 459 11.15 -5.12 -23.04
N THR A 460 10.91 -4.13 -23.91
CA THR A 460 11.72 -3.87 -25.10
C THR A 460 13.05 -3.23 -24.70
N PRO A 461 14.22 -3.84 -25.04
CA PRO A 461 15.53 -3.26 -24.76
C PRO A 461 15.67 -1.84 -25.35
N GLY A 462 16.23 -0.93 -24.55
CA GLY A 462 16.45 0.47 -24.93
C GLY A 462 15.28 1.41 -24.68
N SER A 463 14.10 0.92 -24.29
CA SER A 463 12.95 1.74 -23.87
C SER A 463 13.21 2.47 -22.54
N HIS A 464 12.40 3.49 -22.22
CA HIS A 464 12.45 4.14 -20.91
C HIS A 464 12.18 3.16 -19.77
N ALA A 465 11.20 2.27 -19.94
CA ALA A 465 10.89 1.24 -18.95
C ALA A 465 12.07 0.26 -18.78
N PHE A 466 12.62 -0.28 -19.86
CA PHE A 466 13.79 -1.14 -19.78
C PHE A 466 14.98 -0.47 -19.07
N ASN A 467 15.26 0.79 -19.40
CA ASN A 467 16.35 1.55 -18.79
C ASN A 467 16.11 1.82 -17.30
N ALA A 468 14.85 1.97 -16.89
CA ALA A 468 14.49 2.14 -15.48
C ALA A 468 14.65 0.84 -14.68
N TYR A 469 14.14 -0.28 -15.16
CA TYR A 469 14.19 -1.57 -14.47
C TYR A 469 15.54 -2.29 -14.60
N GLY A 470 16.26 -2.11 -15.72
CA GLY A 470 17.51 -2.81 -16.01
C GLY A 470 17.37 -4.30 -16.32
N THR A 471 16.17 -4.77 -16.65
CA THR A 471 15.86 -6.17 -16.98
C THR A 471 14.85 -6.24 -18.12
N THR A 472 14.81 -7.38 -18.82
CA THR A 472 13.86 -7.64 -19.92
C THR A 472 12.55 -8.28 -19.46
N SER A 473 12.42 -8.66 -18.20
CA SER A 473 11.21 -9.28 -17.66
C SER A 473 10.94 -8.74 -16.26
N ILE A 474 9.69 -8.34 -16.03
CA ILE A 474 9.19 -7.84 -14.76
C ILE A 474 7.86 -8.50 -14.44
N GLU A 475 7.41 -8.32 -13.20
CA GLU A 475 6.09 -8.76 -12.74
C GLU A 475 5.45 -7.61 -11.97
N GLU A 476 4.23 -7.18 -12.39
CA GLU A 476 3.56 -6.01 -11.85
C GLU A 476 2.08 -6.27 -11.59
N ARG A 477 1.50 -5.53 -10.63
CA ARG A 477 0.10 -5.73 -10.18
C ARG A 477 -0.89 -4.95 -11.03
N HIS A 478 -1.98 -5.60 -11.37
CA HIS A 478 -3.07 -5.09 -12.19
C HIS A 478 -4.36 -4.94 -11.37
N ARG A 479 -5.19 -3.97 -11.80
CA ARG A 479 -6.55 -3.77 -11.31
C ARG A 479 -7.39 -3.09 -12.40
N HIS A 480 -7.76 -3.83 -13.43
CA HIS A 480 -8.53 -3.29 -14.54
C HIS A 480 -9.30 -4.37 -15.30
N ARG A 481 -10.23 -3.95 -16.16
CA ARG A 481 -11.05 -4.82 -17.00
C ARG A 481 -10.83 -4.57 -18.48
N TYR A 482 -10.55 -3.32 -18.84
CA TYR A 482 -10.36 -2.87 -20.22
C TYR A 482 -8.88 -2.77 -20.54
N GLU A 483 -8.53 -3.07 -21.81
CA GLU A 483 -7.17 -3.22 -22.30
C GLU A 483 -6.98 -2.42 -23.60
N PHE A 484 -5.71 -2.16 -23.96
CA PHE A 484 -5.34 -1.68 -25.29
C PHE A 484 -5.80 -2.69 -26.35
N ASN A 485 -6.51 -2.20 -27.37
CA ASN A 485 -6.96 -3.03 -28.49
C ASN A 485 -5.83 -3.26 -29.49
N ASN A 486 -5.23 -4.44 -29.48
CA ASN A 486 -4.09 -4.81 -30.32
C ASN A 486 -4.35 -4.68 -31.85
N ALA A 487 -5.63 -4.61 -32.28
CA ALA A 487 -5.95 -4.36 -33.69
C ALA A 487 -5.45 -2.99 -34.20
N TYR A 488 -5.21 -2.05 -33.30
CA TYR A 488 -4.70 -0.71 -33.64
C TYR A 488 -3.18 -0.59 -33.48
N LEU A 489 -2.48 -1.58 -32.90
CA LEU A 489 -1.08 -1.49 -32.47
C LEU A 489 -0.13 -0.99 -33.57
N GLU A 490 -0.17 -1.61 -34.76
CA GLU A 490 0.69 -1.22 -35.90
C GLU A 490 0.53 0.24 -36.27
N ARG A 491 -0.71 0.75 -36.19
CA ARG A 491 -1.00 2.15 -36.53
C ARG A 491 -0.43 3.11 -35.48
N PHE A 492 -0.46 2.75 -34.19
CA PHE A 492 0.16 3.54 -33.13
C PHE A 492 1.68 3.56 -33.26
N GLU A 493 2.31 2.40 -33.45
CA GLU A 493 3.77 2.28 -33.58
C GLU A 493 4.30 3.03 -34.80
N SER A 494 3.57 3.01 -35.93
CA SER A 494 3.97 3.74 -37.15
C SER A 494 3.97 5.26 -37.00
N LEU A 495 3.28 5.81 -35.98
CA LEU A 495 3.17 7.25 -35.73
C LEU A 495 3.87 7.69 -34.44
N GLY A 496 4.62 6.78 -33.77
CA GLY A 496 5.57 7.12 -32.72
C GLY A 496 5.12 6.80 -31.28
N MET A 497 3.93 6.21 -31.06
CA MET A 497 3.60 5.61 -29.76
C MET A 497 3.86 4.10 -29.85
N VAL A 498 4.83 3.61 -29.11
CA VAL A 498 5.30 2.22 -29.18
C VAL A 498 4.90 1.42 -27.96
N ALA A 499 4.55 0.16 -28.15
CA ALA A 499 4.30 -0.78 -27.05
C ALA A 499 5.64 -1.38 -26.59
N THR A 500 6.17 -0.87 -25.50
CA THR A 500 7.47 -1.26 -24.94
C THR A 500 7.39 -2.32 -23.85
N GLY A 501 6.20 -2.56 -23.31
CA GLY A 501 5.90 -3.67 -22.40
C GLY A 501 4.74 -4.49 -22.92
N LYS A 502 4.90 -5.82 -22.97
CA LYS A 502 3.84 -6.75 -23.40
C LYS A 502 3.82 -7.98 -22.48
N ASN A 503 2.63 -8.44 -22.14
CA ASN A 503 2.49 -9.72 -21.47
C ASN A 503 2.95 -10.86 -22.40
N PRO A 504 3.88 -11.71 -22.00
CA PRO A 504 4.44 -12.74 -22.87
C PRO A 504 3.45 -13.86 -23.25
N ASP A 505 2.44 -14.11 -22.42
CA ASP A 505 1.49 -15.19 -22.62
C ASP A 505 0.29 -14.77 -23.49
N SER A 506 -0.25 -13.57 -23.24
CA SER A 506 -1.45 -13.05 -23.93
C SER A 506 -1.13 -12.07 -25.07
N GLY A 507 0.06 -11.48 -25.10
CA GLY A 507 0.44 -10.41 -26.04
C GLY A 507 -0.23 -9.07 -25.75
N LEU A 508 -0.92 -8.91 -24.61
CA LEU A 508 -1.54 -7.65 -24.22
C LEU A 508 -0.50 -6.57 -23.97
N VAL A 509 -0.83 -5.35 -24.39
CA VAL A 509 0.05 -4.19 -24.20
C VAL A 509 -0.03 -3.70 -22.75
N GLU A 510 1.09 -3.72 -22.05
CA GLU A 510 1.23 -3.33 -20.64
C GLU A 510 1.84 -1.94 -20.46
N ILE A 511 2.70 -1.53 -21.41
CA ILE A 511 3.37 -0.23 -21.38
C ILE A 511 3.36 0.38 -22.78
N VAL A 512 2.98 1.65 -22.87
CA VAL A 512 3.18 2.47 -24.08
C VAL A 512 4.12 3.62 -23.76
N GLU A 513 4.96 3.98 -24.74
CA GLU A 513 5.91 5.08 -24.65
C GLU A 513 5.90 5.94 -25.94
N ILE A 514 6.29 7.21 -25.80
CA ILE A 514 6.70 8.06 -26.93
C ILE A 514 8.20 8.33 -26.75
N PRO A 515 9.08 7.56 -27.42
CA PRO A 515 10.52 7.60 -27.18
C PRO A 515 11.20 8.94 -27.46
N ASP A 516 10.64 9.74 -28.37
CA ASP A 516 11.19 11.04 -28.75
C ASP A 516 10.97 12.14 -27.68
N LEU A 517 10.16 11.86 -26.66
CA LEU A 517 9.93 12.77 -25.54
C LEU A 517 10.88 12.47 -24.37
N PRO A 518 11.23 13.46 -23.54
CA PRO A 518 12.14 13.28 -22.40
C PRO A 518 11.74 12.15 -21.45
N TYR A 519 10.46 12.02 -21.19
CA TYR A 519 9.83 10.90 -20.48
C TYR A 519 8.34 10.92 -20.77
N PHE A 520 7.87 9.97 -21.55
CA PHE A 520 6.45 9.75 -21.77
C PHE A 520 6.18 8.25 -21.67
N VAL A 521 5.80 7.81 -20.48
CA VAL A 521 5.55 6.40 -20.15
C VAL A 521 4.16 6.25 -19.58
N ALA A 522 3.43 5.24 -20.02
CA ALA A 522 2.15 4.91 -19.43
C ALA A 522 2.00 3.40 -19.28
N THR A 523 1.50 2.97 -18.12
CA THR A 523 1.40 1.56 -17.72
C THR A 523 -0.06 1.16 -17.49
N GLN A 524 -0.43 -0.06 -17.90
CA GLN A 524 -1.74 -0.61 -17.60
C GLN A 524 -1.79 -1.15 -16.16
N PHE A 525 -0.66 -1.59 -15.63
CA PHE A 525 -0.49 -2.02 -14.25
C PHE A 525 -0.29 -0.83 -13.30
N HIS A 526 -0.24 -1.12 -11.99
CA HIS A 526 -0.13 -0.17 -10.89
C HIS A 526 1.26 -0.25 -10.23
N PRO A 527 2.27 0.45 -10.76
CA PRO A 527 3.63 0.41 -10.24
C PRO A 527 3.76 0.99 -8.82
N GLU A 528 2.81 1.84 -8.41
CA GLU A 528 2.79 2.45 -7.09
C GLU A 528 2.72 1.43 -5.95
N TYR A 529 2.12 0.25 -6.18
CA TYR A 529 2.00 -0.78 -5.15
C TYR A 529 3.32 -1.47 -4.81
N ALA A 530 4.29 -1.47 -5.73
CA ALA A 530 5.59 -2.11 -5.51
C ALA A 530 6.67 -1.15 -4.95
N SER A 531 6.34 0.12 -4.70
CA SER A 531 7.29 1.09 -4.15
C SER A 531 7.40 0.99 -2.63
N THR A 532 8.62 0.82 -2.11
CA THR A 532 8.88 0.76 -0.67
C THR A 532 9.93 1.77 -0.24
N VAL A 533 10.09 1.97 1.08
CA VAL A 533 11.14 2.84 1.66
C VAL A 533 12.54 2.40 1.24
N GLU A 534 12.77 1.09 1.19
CA GLU A 534 14.09 0.52 0.87
C GLU A 534 14.32 0.34 -0.63
N THR A 535 13.23 0.15 -1.39
CA THR A 535 13.26 -0.12 -2.83
C THR A 535 12.23 0.76 -3.54
N PRO A 536 12.57 2.04 -3.81
CA PRO A 536 11.72 2.92 -4.59
C PRO A 536 11.47 2.34 -5.98
N HIS A 537 10.22 2.42 -6.44
CA HIS A 537 9.87 1.82 -7.72
C HIS A 537 10.64 2.46 -8.89
N PRO A 538 11.20 1.65 -9.83
CA PRO A 538 12.07 2.16 -10.90
C PRO A 538 11.44 3.22 -11.79
N LEU A 539 10.16 3.04 -12.20
CA LEU A 539 9.46 3.99 -13.07
C LEU A 539 9.22 5.33 -12.36
N PHE A 540 8.87 5.33 -11.07
CA PHE A 540 8.73 6.57 -10.29
C PHE A 540 10.08 7.28 -10.13
N SER A 541 11.15 6.52 -9.87
CA SER A 541 12.51 7.06 -9.79
C SER A 541 12.97 7.69 -11.09
N ALA A 542 12.69 7.05 -12.24
CA ALA A 542 13.00 7.57 -13.57
C ALA A 542 12.16 8.82 -13.91
N PHE A 543 10.87 8.83 -13.57
CA PHE A 543 9.97 9.97 -13.75
C PHE A 543 10.43 11.19 -12.95
N VAL A 544 10.72 11.04 -11.64
CA VAL A 544 11.22 12.14 -10.80
C VAL A 544 12.57 12.65 -11.29
N LYS A 545 13.45 11.75 -11.76
CA LYS A 545 14.72 12.15 -12.38
C LYS A 545 14.51 12.97 -13.66
N ALA A 546 13.57 12.60 -14.52
CA ALA A 546 13.24 13.36 -15.74
C ALA A 546 12.66 14.74 -15.40
N ALA A 547 11.76 14.83 -14.41
CA ALA A 547 11.21 16.10 -13.94
C ALA A 547 12.30 17.03 -13.38
N LYS A 548 13.28 16.50 -12.63
CA LYS A 548 14.42 17.26 -12.10
C LYS A 548 15.30 17.84 -13.20
N ILE A 549 15.55 17.11 -14.29
CA ILE A 549 16.37 17.58 -15.41
C ILE A 549 15.64 18.70 -16.15
N GLY A 550 14.36 18.54 -16.46
CA GLY A 550 13.53 19.55 -17.10
C GLY A 550 13.48 20.87 -16.33
N HIS A 551 13.40 20.78 -14.99
CA HIS A 551 13.46 21.95 -14.10
C HIS A 551 14.81 22.70 -14.21
N SER A 552 15.93 21.96 -14.24
CA SER A 552 17.28 22.54 -14.32
C SER A 552 17.53 23.26 -15.64
N ASP A 553 17.02 22.71 -16.75
CA ASP A 553 17.17 23.30 -18.08
C ASP A 553 16.30 24.56 -18.26
N ALA A 554 15.13 24.60 -17.62
CA ALA A 554 14.26 25.79 -17.62
C ALA A 554 14.82 26.94 -16.76
N ALA A 555 15.61 26.62 -15.72
CA ALA A 555 16.24 27.60 -14.84
C ALA A 555 17.58 28.14 -15.37
N ALA A 556 18.18 27.52 -16.41
CA ALA A 556 19.40 28.01 -17.03
C ALA A 556 19.10 29.29 -17.84
N PRO A 557 19.81 30.43 -17.62
CA PRO A 557 19.59 31.64 -18.37
C PRO A 557 19.91 31.36 -19.85
N THR A 558 18.99 31.73 -20.74
CA THR A 558 19.16 31.69 -22.17
C THR A 558 20.35 32.58 -22.53
N ILE A 559 21.55 32.01 -22.61
CA ILE A 559 22.70 32.72 -23.18
C ILE A 559 22.38 32.94 -24.65
N GLY A 560 22.09 34.22 -24.99
CA GLY A 560 21.70 34.65 -26.30
C GLY A 560 22.64 34.14 -27.38
N ARG A 561 22.10 33.41 -28.34
CA ARG A 561 22.73 33.26 -29.65
C ARG A 561 22.72 34.64 -30.31
N THR A 562 23.78 35.40 -30.10
CA THR A 562 24.11 36.55 -30.94
C THR A 562 24.34 36.03 -32.36
N ALA A 563 23.42 36.37 -33.26
CA ALA A 563 23.62 36.22 -34.67
C ALA A 563 24.82 37.10 -35.10
N ALA A 564 25.93 36.48 -35.49
CA ALA A 564 26.98 37.12 -36.23
C ALA A 564 26.52 37.24 -37.68
N ASN A 565 25.99 38.40 -38.08
CA ASN A 565 25.96 38.85 -39.46
C ASN A 565 27.31 39.52 -39.81
N SER A 566 27.99 38.96 -40.76
CA SER A 566 28.78 39.67 -41.78
C SER A 566 29.18 38.70 -42.88
#